data_754191a1d6f3433b34622092df9dbbb6
#
_entry.id   754191a1d6f3433b34622092df9dbbb6
#
_cell.length_a   1.000
_cell.length_b   1.000
_cell.length_c   1.000
_cell.angle_alpha   90.00
_cell.angle_beta   90.00
_cell.angle_gamma   90.00
#
_symmetry.space_group_name_H-M   'P 1'
#
loop_
_entity.id
_entity.type
_entity.pdbx_description
1 polymer ?
#
loop_
_entity_poly.entity_id
_entity_poly.type
_entity_poly.pdbx_seq_one_letter_code
_entity_poly.pdbx_strand_id
1 'polypeptide(L)'
;MTRSARWLYGWLLLLPAAALLALFTHYPTLGTLWHSFFSTPRGERSPTFVGLENYRQLADDPIFWQALTNNLWYAAGTIPLSIALALAMAAWVNGKMAGRGLLRLAYFTPTILPMIAVANIWLFFYTPEYGLLEKLTGALGLPAHNWLGSKSTALGALMAVAVWKEAGFFMIFYLAALQQMSPHLAEAAAIEGASRWYFFRRVTFPLLMPTTLFVLVNAVINAFRLVDHIVVMTRGGPDNATALLLYYIYEIGFRFWDPMYGAALTMVLLALLGMAALAQFWFLERRVHYQ
;
A
#
# COMPACT_ATOMS: atom_id res chain seq x y z
N MET A 1 28.14 35.02 9.97
CA MET A 1 28.09 33.66 10.61
C MET A 1 29.20 32.82 9.99
N THR A 2 30.07 32.25 10.79
CA THR A 2 31.14 31.35 10.33
C THR A 2 30.52 30.04 9.79
N ARG A 3 31.21 29.32 8.90
CA ARG A 3 30.73 28.06 8.30
C ARG A 3 30.40 27.00 9.38
N SER A 4 31.15 26.98 10.47
CA SER A 4 30.94 26.13 11.64
C SER A 4 29.66 26.47 12.41
N ALA A 5 29.34 27.75 12.58
CA ALA A 5 28.09 28.16 13.25
C ALA A 5 26.85 27.74 12.46
N ARG A 6 26.88 27.84 11.12
CA ARG A 6 25.75 27.36 10.26
C ARG A 6 25.52 25.85 10.37
N TRP A 7 26.59 25.05 10.46
CA TRP A 7 26.52 23.62 10.69
C TRP A 7 25.90 23.29 12.05
N LEU A 8 26.34 23.97 13.10
CA LEU A 8 25.80 23.77 14.46
C LEU A 8 24.30 24.09 14.52
N TYR A 9 23.87 25.23 13.96
CA TYR A 9 22.46 25.58 13.89
C TYR A 9 21.64 24.56 13.08
N GLY A 10 22.16 24.04 11.97
CA GLY A 10 21.50 22.99 11.19
C GLY A 10 21.26 21.72 12.02
N TRP A 11 22.29 21.26 12.74
CA TRP A 11 22.15 20.09 13.63
C TRP A 11 21.22 20.35 14.80
N LEU A 12 21.23 21.53 15.42
CA LEU A 12 20.30 21.89 16.50
C LEU A 12 18.83 21.89 16.05
N LEU A 13 18.56 22.35 14.83
CA LEU A 13 17.21 22.30 14.25
C LEU A 13 16.74 20.88 13.91
N LEU A 14 17.68 20.01 13.49
CA LEU A 14 17.38 18.60 13.18
C LEU A 14 17.28 17.73 14.44
N LEU A 15 17.91 18.12 15.55
CA LEU A 15 18.06 17.31 16.76
C LEU A 15 16.72 16.81 17.31
N PRO A 16 15.64 17.62 17.45
CA PRO A 16 14.37 17.13 17.97
C PRO A 16 13.76 16.02 17.08
N ALA A 17 13.79 16.22 15.76
CA ALA A 17 13.28 15.23 14.82
C ALA A 17 14.14 13.96 14.79
N ALA A 18 15.48 14.11 14.81
CA ALA A 18 16.42 13.00 14.86
C ALA A 18 16.27 12.20 16.17
N ALA A 19 16.10 12.86 17.30
CA ALA A 19 15.90 12.21 18.61
C ALA A 19 14.59 11.41 18.62
N LEU A 20 13.48 11.97 18.11
CA LEU A 20 12.21 11.26 18.02
C LEU A 20 12.29 10.06 17.06
N LEU A 21 12.92 10.21 15.91
CA LEU A 21 13.16 9.09 14.99
C LEU A 21 14.03 8.01 15.62
N ALA A 22 15.11 8.39 16.29
CA ALA A 22 15.97 7.43 16.97
C ALA A 22 15.21 6.66 18.06
N LEU A 23 14.41 7.35 18.88
CA LEU A 23 13.72 6.76 20.02
C LEU A 23 12.49 5.92 19.60
N PHE A 24 11.69 6.41 18.66
CA PHE A 24 10.40 5.77 18.31
C PHE A 24 10.44 4.92 17.04
N THR A 25 11.51 5.00 16.25
CA THR A 25 11.64 4.20 15.02
C THR A 25 12.86 3.30 15.08
N HIS A 26 14.06 3.87 15.21
CA HIS A 26 15.29 3.07 15.10
C HIS A 26 15.50 2.15 16.32
N TYR A 27 15.29 2.66 17.54
CA TYR A 27 15.46 1.87 18.76
C TYR A 27 14.50 0.67 18.81
N PRO A 28 13.18 0.80 18.58
CA PRO A 28 12.28 -0.34 18.51
C PRO A 28 12.63 -1.33 17.38
N THR A 29 13.05 -0.82 16.22
CA THR A 29 13.46 -1.68 15.09
C THR A 29 14.68 -2.52 15.44
N LEU A 30 15.71 -1.92 16.06
CA LEU A 30 16.88 -2.65 16.54
C LEU A 30 16.53 -3.63 17.68
N GLY A 31 15.61 -3.24 18.55
CA GLY A 31 15.06 -4.13 19.58
C GLY A 31 14.34 -5.34 18.97
N THR A 32 13.50 -5.12 17.95
CA THR A 32 12.83 -6.21 17.23
C THR A 32 13.84 -7.12 16.54
N LEU A 33 14.87 -6.55 15.89
CA LEU A 33 15.96 -7.34 15.31
C LEU A 33 16.66 -8.19 16.37
N TRP A 34 16.97 -7.61 17.54
CA TRP A 34 17.60 -8.33 18.63
C TRP A 34 16.70 -9.47 19.14
N HIS A 35 15.43 -9.19 19.38
CA HIS A 35 14.47 -10.18 19.85
C HIS A 35 14.23 -11.33 18.87
N SER A 36 14.40 -11.13 17.58
CA SER A 36 14.25 -12.18 16.56
C SER A 36 15.22 -13.35 16.71
N PHE A 37 16.30 -13.19 17.47
CA PHE A 37 17.29 -14.23 17.76
C PHE A 37 17.05 -14.98 19.09
N PHE A 38 15.95 -14.69 19.75
CA PHE A 38 15.61 -15.32 21.05
C PHE A 38 14.35 -16.17 20.93
N SER A 39 14.22 -17.16 21.86
CA SER A 39 12.99 -17.93 22.01
C SER A 39 11.92 -17.12 22.75
N THR A 40 10.65 -17.34 22.40
CA THR A 40 9.55 -16.77 23.16
C THR A 40 9.51 -17.32 24.59
N PRO A 41 9.39 -16.44 25.61
CA PRO A 41 9.24 -16.88 26.99
C PRO A 41 8.00 -17.78 27.15
N ARG A 42 8.14 -18.91 27.84
CA ARG A 42 7.03 -19.83 28.13
C ARG A 42 6.95 -20.06 29.64
N GLY A 43 5.91 -19.53 30.28
CA GLY A 43 5.76 -19.57 31.73
C GLY A 43 6.89 -18.78 32.41
N GLU A 44 7.57 -19.41 33.39
CA GLU A 44 8.68 -18.79 34.16
C GLU A 44 10.04 -18.83 33.41
N ARG A 45 10.11 -19.44 32.22
CA ARG A 45 11.36 -19.56 31.47
C ARG A 45 11.70 -18.24 30.82
N SER A 46 12.88 -17.72 31.11
CA SER A 46 13.43 -16.53 30.43
C SER A 46 13.71 -16.81 28.96
N PRO A 47 13.67 -15.76 28.10
CA PRO A 47 14.08 -15.87 26.71
C PRO A 47 15.52 -16.42 26.62
N THR A 48 15.74 -17.40 25.76
CA THR A 48 17.08 -17.97 25.51
C THR A 48 17.52 -17.60 24.11
N PHE A 49 18.81 -17.34 23.94
CA PHE A 49 19.37 -17.05 22.61
C PHE A 49 19.36 -18.34 21.78
N VAL A 50 18.64 -18.31 20.66
CA VAL A 50 18.45 -19.44 19.73
C VAL A 50 19.07 -19.19 18.35
N GLY A 51 19.74 -18.05 18.17
CA GLY A 51 20.36 -17.69 16.89
C GLY A 51 19.33 -17.59 15.76
N LEU A 52 19.52 -18.36 14.68
CA LEU A 52 18.67 -18.31 13.49
C LEU A 52 17.51 -19.32 13.50
N GLU A 53 17.18 -19.93 14.63
CA GLU A 53 16.14 -20.96 14.70
C GLU A 53 14.76 -20.44 14.29
N ASN A 54 14.37 -19.21 14.72
CA ASN A 54 13.12 -18.58 14.29
C ASN A 54 13.05 -18.39 12.77
N TYR A 55 14.18 -18.12 12.12
CA TYR A 55 14.23 -17.98 10.66
C TYR A 55 14.17 -19.33 9.93
N ARG A 56 14.68 -20.40 10.53
CA ARG A 56 14.51 -21.77 10.01
C ARG A 56 13.07 -22.20 10.15
N GLN A 57 12.46 -22.01 11.32
CA GLN A 57 11.03 -22.26 11.54
C GLN A 57 10.18 -21.52 10.50
N LEU A 58 10.50 -20.25 10.20
CA LEU A 58 9.81 -19.46 9.20
C LEU A 58 9.93 -20.06 7.79
N ALA A 59 11.11 -20.57 7.44
CA ALA A 59 11.32 -21.19 6.12
C ALA A 59 10.47 -22.47 5.93
N ASP A 60 10.19 -23.17 7.02
CA ASP A 60 9.38 -24.40 7.04
C ASP A 60 7.89 -24.15 7.31
N ASP A 61 7.50 -22.90 7.56
CA ASP A 61 6.13 -22.51 7.91
C ASP A 61 5.22 -22.37 6.68
N PRO A 62 4.25 -23.28 6.45
CA PRO A 62 3.37 -23.20 5.28
C PRO A 62 2.44 -21.99 5.30
N ILE A 63 2.08 -21.48 6.50
CA ILE A 63 1.19 -20.30 6.62
C ILE A 63 1.95 -19.05 6.24
N PHE A 64 3.23 -18.94 6.58
CA PHE A 64 4.08 -17.84 6.09
C PHE A 64 4.12 -17.79 4.56
N TRP A 65 4.37 -18.92 3.90
CA TRP A 65 4.43 -18.96 2.42
C TRP A 65 3.08 -18.64 1.79
N GLN A 66 1.99 -19.09 2.38
CA GLN A 66 0.65 -18.73 1.93
C GLN A 66 0.40 -17.23 2.09
N ALA A 67 0.71 -16.65 3.25
CA ALA A 67 0.56 -15.21 3.51
C ALA A 67 1.42 -14.36 2.58
N LEU A 68 2.66 -14.78 2.31
CA LEU A 68 3.54 -14.13 1.35
C LEU A 68 2.95 -14.18 -0.07
N THR A 69 2.50 -15.34 -0.51
CA THR A 69 1.87 -15.53 -1.83
C THR A 69 0.62 -14.66 -1.97
N ASN A 70 -0.26 -14.66 -0.97
CA ASN A 70 -1.43 -13.80 -0.93
C ASN A 70 -1.04 -12.32 -1.02
N ASN A 71 0.00 -11.92 -0.29
CA ASN A 71 0.47 -10.53 -0.31
C ASN A 71 1.03 -10.13 -1.68
N LEU A 72 1.74 -11.03 -2.37
CA LEU A 72 2.23 -10.78 -3.72
C LEU A 72 1.07 -10.66 -4.73
N TRP A 73 0.06 -11.55 -4.66
CA TRP A 73 -1.15 -11.45 -5.47
C TRP A 73 -1.93 -10.18 -5.18
N TYR A 74 -2.06 -9.83 -3.89
CA TYR A 74 -2.71 -8.59 -3.46
C TYR A 74 -2.00 -7.37 -4.02
N ALA A 75 -0.68 -7.30 -3.91
CA ALA A 75 0.13 -6.22 -4.47
C ALA A 75 0.03 -6.16 -6.01
N ALA A 76 0.13 -7.31 -6.68
CA ALA A 76 0.02 -7.41 -8.14
C ALA A 76 -1.35 -6.97 -8.67
N GLY A 77 -2.42 -7.17 -7.91
CA GLY A 77 -3.77 -6.73 -8.26
C GLY A 77 -4.02 -5.26 -7.89
N THR A 78 -3.68 -4.86 -6.67
CA THR A 78 -4.02 -3.51 -6.18
C THR A 78 -3.16 -2.41 -6.77
N ILE A 79 -1.83 -2.61 -6.88
CA ILE A 79 -0.91 -1.55 -7.30
C ILE A 79 -1.20 -1.05 -8.72
N PRO A 80 -1.18 -1.90 -9.78
CA PRO A 80 -1.38 -1.40 -11.12
C PRO A 80 -2.80 -0.86 -11.34
N LEU A 81 -3.82 -1.48 -10.72
CA LEU A 81 -5.20 -1.02 -10.86
C LEU A 81 -5.44 0.32 -10.17
N SER A 82 -4.91 0.53 -8.96
CA SER A 82 -5.00 1.82 -8.25
C SER A 82 -4.29 2.92 -9.03
N ILE A 83 -3.09 2.66 -9.57
CA ILE A 83 -2.33 3.63 -10.36
C ILE A 83 -3.06 3.96 -11.66
N ALA A 84 -3.53 2.96 -12.40
CA ALA A 84 -4.24 3.15 -13.66
C ALA A 84 -5.53 3.94 -13.45
N LEU A 85 -6.32 3.57 -12.44
CA LEU A 85 -7.56 4.26 -12.10
C LEU A 85 -7.30 5.71 -11.62
N ALA A 86 -6.28 5.92 -10.78
CA ALA A 86 -5.87 7.24 -10.32
C ALA A 86 -5.47 8.17 -11.49
N LEU A 87 -4.67 7.65 -12.42
CA LEU A 87 -4.24 8.38 -13.61
C LEU A 87 -5.43 8.70 -14.52
N ALA A 88 -6.33 7.74 -14.75
CA ALA A 88 -7.54 7.94 -15.54
C ALA A 88 -8.45 9.01 -14.92
N MET A 89 -8.70 8.93 -13.60
CA MET A 89 -9.49 9.93 -12.87
C MET A 89 -8.82 11.31 -12.92
N ALA A 90 -7.50 11.40 -12.70
CA ALA A 90 -6.77 12.67 -12.77
C ALA A 90 -6.84 13.30 -14.17
N ALA A 91 -6.62 12.50 -15.21
CA ALA A 91 -6.72 12.95 -16.60
C ALA A 91 -8.13 13.47 -16.94
N TRP A 92 -9.17 12.78 -16.44
CA TRP A 92 -10.56 13.20 -16.66
C TRP A 92 -10.86 14.54 -15.98
N VAL A 93 -10.58 14.67 -14.66
CA VAL A 93 -10.92 15.89 -13.90
C VAL A 93 -9.95 17.04 -14.12
N ASN A 94 -8.84 16.83 -14.86
CA ASN A 94 -7.95 17.91 -15.28
C ASN A 94 -8.56 18.76 -16.40
N GLY A 95 -9.48 18.19 -17.20
CA GLY A 95 -10.14 18.88 -18.30
C GLY A 95 -11.03 20.03 -17.84
N LYS A 96 -11.39 20.90 -18.82
CA LYS A 96 -12.38 21.97 -18.61
C LYS A 96 -13.78 21.38 -18.69
N MET A 97 -14.38 21.07 -17.53
CA MET A 97 -15.74 20.55 -17.43
C MET A 97 -16.51 21.19 -16.28
N ALA A 98 -17.83 21.32 -16.45
CA ALA A 98 -18.71 21.77 -15.37
C ALA A 98 -18.74 20.71 -14.25
N GLY A 99 -18.76 21.15 -12.99
CA GLY A 99 -18.83 20.21 -11.85
C GLY A 99 -17.52 19.48 -11.49
N ARG A 100 -16.38 19.81 -12.13
CA ARG A 100 -15.07 19.16 -11.83
C ARG A 100 -14.68 19.19 -10.37
N GLY A 101 -15.07 20.23 -9.62
CA GLY A 101 -14.81 20.34 -8.19
C GLY A 101 -15.56 19.26 -7.39
N LEU A 102 -16.82 19.01 -7.75
CA LEU A 102 -17.64 17.96 -7.12
C LEU A 102 -17.09 16.55 -7.43
N LEU A 103 -16.68 16.31 -8.69
CA LEU A 103 -16.05 15.04 -9.06
C LEU A 103 -14.74 14.80 -8.32
N ARG A 104 -13.90 15.82 -8.17
CA ARG A 104 -12.66 15.73 -7.36
C ARG A 104 -12.98 15.39 -5.92
N LEU A 105 -13.99 16.05 -5.35
CA LEU A 105 -14.44 15.76 -3.99
C LEU A 105 -14.93 14.31 -3.88
N ALA A 106 -15.78 13.84 -4.79
CA ALA A 106 -16.33 12.50 -4.80
C ALA A 106 -15.23 11.42 -4.88
N TYR A 107 -14.24 11.61 -5.76
CA TYR A 107 -13.11 10.69 -5.90
C TYR A 107 -12.17 10.70 -4.70
N PHE A 108 -12.03 11.84 -4.03
CA PHE A 108 -11.16 11.96 -2.87
C PHE A 108 -11.84 11.55 -1.55
N THR A 109 -13.17 11.64 -1.45
CA THR A 109 -13.91 11.32 -0.21
C THR A 109 -13.55 9.98 0.41
N PRO A 110 -13.39 8.87 -0.34
CA PRO A 110 -12.97 7.59 0.24
C PRO A 110 -11.67 7.63 1.02
N THR A 111 -10.76 8.51 0.62
CA THR A 111 -9.43 8.64 1.23
C THR A 111 -9.49 9.25 2.63
N ILE A 112 -10.45 10.15 2.88
CA ILE A 112 -10.62 10.83 4.17
C ILE A 112 -11.10 9.87 5.25
N LEU A 113 -11.85 8.84 4.88
CA LEU A 113 -12.41 7.88 5.83
C LEU A 113 -11.32 6.94 6.39
N PRO A 114 -11.31 6.67 7.71
CA PRO A 114 -10.46 5.61 8.28
C PRO A 114 -10.74 4.26 7.61
N MET A 115 -9.70 3.44 7.42
CA MET A 115 -9.85 2.14 6.71
C MET A 115 -10.84 1.20 7.42
N ILE A 116 -10.90 1.22 8.75
CA ILE A 116 -11.86 0.45 9.54
C ILE A 116 -13.31 0.85 9.21
N ALA A 117 -13.59 2.15 9.09
CA ALA A 117 -14.93 2.63 8.71
C ALA A 117 -15.28 2.20 7.28
N VAL A 118 -14.35 2.33 6.34
CA VAL A 118 -14.49 1.84 4.97
C VAL A 118 -14.79 0.35 4.95
N ALA A 119 -14.03 -0.45 5.69
CA ALA A 119 -14.21 -1.90 5.77
C ALA A 119 -15.61 -2.27 6.28
N ASN A 120 -16.13 -1.58 7.29
CA ASN A 120 -17.51 -1.81 7.81
C ASN A 120 -18.59 -1.44 6.78
N ILE A 121 -18.40 -0.34 6.02
CA ILE A 121 -19.31 0.01 4.93
C ILE A 121 -19.32 -1.10 3.85
N TRP A 122 -18.14 -1.55 3.45
CA TRP A 122 -18.01 -2.60 2.44
C TRP A 122 -18.50 -3.97 2.92
N LEU A 123 -18.40 -4.28 4.23
CA LEU A 123 -19.07 -5.47 4.79
C LEU A 123 -20.55 -5.49 4.48
N PHE A 124 -21.24 -4.35 4.65
CA PHE A 124 -22.64 -4.23 4.28
C PHE A 124 -22.88 -4.47 2.79
N PHE A 125 -21.99 -3.98 1.92
CA PHE A 125 -22.10 -4.23 0.47
C PHE A 125 -21.91 -5.70 0.10
N TYR A 126 -21.03 -6.42 0.81
CA TYR A 126 -20.71 -7.83 0.55
C TYR A 126 -21.57 -8.81 1.35
N THR A 127 -22.47 -8.33 2.22
CA THR A 127 -23.32 -9.23 3.02
C THR A 127 -24.19 -10.11 2.10
N PRO A 128 -24.12 -11.45 2.23
CA PRO A 128 -24.99 -12.34 1.46
C PRO A 128 -26.48 -12.01 1.70
N GLU A 129 -27.32 -12.24 0.70
CA GLU A 129 -28.77 -12.04 0.67
C GLU A 129 -29.25 -10.58 0.74
N TYR A 130 -28.61 -9.71 1.50
CA TYR A 130 -29.06 -8.32 1.72
C TYR A 130 -28.13 -7.25 1.14
N GLY A 131 -26.88 -7.61 0.83
CA GLY A 131 -25.85 -6.70 0.36
C GLY A 131 -26.20 -6.07 -0.99
N LEU A 132 -25.73 -4.84 -1.19
CA LEU A 132 -25.98 -4.13 -2.44
C LEU A 132 -25.39 -4.86 -3.64
N LEU A 133 -24.23 -5.49 -3.48
CA LEU A 133 -23.56 -6.21 -4.57
C LEU A 133 -24.40 -7.41 -5.01
N GLU A 134 -24.99 -8.14 -4.07
CA GLU A 134 -25.86 -9.29 -4.40
C GLU A 134 -27.15 -8.86 -5.09
N LYS A 135 -27.74 -7.74 -4.68
CA LYS A 135 -28.91 -7.17 -5.37
C LYS A 135 -28.57 -6.76 -6.81
N LEU A 136 -27.37 -6.18 -7.03
CA LEU A 136 -26.92 -5.80 -8.37
C LEU A 136 -26.63 -7.02 -9.24
N THR A 137 -25.94 -8.03 -8.72
CA THR A 137 -25.64 -9.27 -9.46
C THR A 137 -26.91 -10.08 -9.72
N GLY A 138 -27.84 -10.15 -8.75
CA GLY A 138 -29.14 -10.77 -8.92
C GLY A 138 -30.03 -10.11 -9.98
N ALA A 139 -30.02 -8.76 -10.06
CA ALA A 139 -30.70 -8.02 -11.13
C ALA A 139 -30.12 -8.32 -12.52
N LEU A 140 -28.84 -8.75 -12.60
CA LEU A 140 -28.19 -9.22 -13.84
C LEU A 140 -28.38 -10.71 -14.10
N GLY A 141 -29.18 -11.42 -13.27
CA GLY A 141 -29.43 -12.85 -13.39
C GLY A 141 -28.22 -13.73 -12.97
N LEU A 142 -27.26 -13.19 -12.24
CA LEU A 142 -26.13 -13.96 -11.74
C LEU A 142 -26.52 -14.66 -10.43
N PRO A 143 -25.97 -15.87 -10.17
CA PRO A 143 -26.29 -16.61 -8.94
C PRO A 143 -25.74 -15.87 -7.72
N ALA A 144 -26.42 -16.05 -6.57
CA ALA A 144 -25.95 -15.57 -5.29
C ALA A 144 -24.54 -16.08 -4.98
N HIS A 145 -23.66 -15.21 -4.49
CA HIS A 145 -22.28 -15.56 -4.22
C HIS A 145 -21.77 -14.94 -2.92
N ASN A 146 -21.25 -15.77 -2.02
CA ASN A 146 -20.61 -15.28 -0.82
C ASN A 146 -19.16 -14.81 -1.12
N TRP A 147 -19.02 -13.54 -1.48
CA TRP A 147 -17.77 -12.93 -1.93
C TRP A 147 -16.63 -13.03 -0.91
N LEU A 148 -16.93 -12.86 0.38
CA LEU A 148 -15.95 -12.90 1.45
C LEU A 148 -15.77 -14.32 2.05
N GLY A 149 -16.76 -15.19 1.89
CA GLY A 149 -16.73 -16.56 2.41
C GLY A 149 -16.14 -17.58 1.44
N SER A 150 -15.83 -17.21 0.21
CA SER A 150 -15.22 -18.10 -0.79
C SER A 150 -13.73 -17.83 -0.93
N LYS A 151 -12.90 -18.89 -0.88
CA LYS A 151 -11.43 -18.80 -1.07
C LYS A 151 -11.02 -18.13 -2.39
N SER A 152 -11.80 -18.37 -3.44
CA SER A 152 -11.49 -17.86 -4.78
C SER A 152 -11.79 -16.37 -4.96
N THR A 153 -12.66 -15.77 -4.16
CA THR A 153 -13.13 -14.39 -4.35
C THR A 153 -12.77 -13.45 -3.21
N ALA A 154 -12.55 -13.99 -2.01
CA ALA A 154 -12.33 -13.15 -0.82
C ALA A 154 -11.15 -12.17 -0.96
N LEU A 155 -10.00 -12.64 -1.48
CA LEU A 155 -8.84 -11.77 -1.69
C LEU A 155 -9.14 -10.69 -2.75
N GLY A 156 -9.82 -11.05 -3.84
CA GLY A 156 -10.25 -10.10 -4.88
C GLY A 156 -11.23 -9.06 -4.36
N ALA A 157 -12.15 -9.44 -3.47
CA ALA A 157 -13.08 -8.53 -2.81
C ALA A 157 -12.33 -7.49 -1.95
N LEU A 158 -11.33 -7.92 -1.18
CA LEU A 158 -10.47 -7.01 -0.40
C LEU A 158 -9.64 -6.09 -1.31
N MET A 159 -9.11 -6.61 -2.44
CA MET A 159 -8.41 -5.81 -3.44
C MET A 159 -9.29 -4.70 -4.00
N ALA A 160 -10.56 -4.98 -4.31
CA ALA A 160 -11.50 -3.99 -4.85
C ALA A 160 -11.70 -2.81 -3.88
N VAL A 161 -11.83 -3.09 -2.58
CA VAL A 161 -11.93 -2.06 -1.52
C VAL A 161 -10.68 -1.18 -1.48
N ALA A 162 -9.51 -1.82 -1.50
CA ALA A 162 -8.24 -1.10 -1.45
C ALA A 162 -8.04 -0.24 -2.70
N VAL A 163 -8.27 -0.79 -3.90
CA VAL A 163 -8.16 -0.05 -5.17
C VAL A 163 -9.07 1.16 -5.18
N TRP A 164 -10.33 1.01 -4.79
CA TRP A 164 -11.30 2.11 -4.72
C TRP A 164 -10.83 3.23 -3.80
N LYS A 165 -10.30 2.88 -2.63
CA LYS A 165 -9.82 3.86 -1.65
C LYS A 165 -8.52 4.54 -2.09
N GLU A 166 -7.54 3.77 -2.54
CA GLU A 166 -6.22 4.27 -2.88
C GLU A 166 -6.17 5.05 -4.18
N ALA A 167 -7.00 4.69 -5.16
CA ALA A 167 -7.06 5.40 -6.42
C ALA A 167 -7.39 6.89 -6.25
N GLY A 168 -8.31 7.22 -5.32
CA GLY A 168 -8.62 8.60 -4.97
C GLY A 168 -7.45 9.36 -4.35
N PHE A 169 -6.67 8.69 -3.53
CA PHE A 169 -5.45 9.26 -2.93
C PHE A 169 -4.37 9.53 -3.99
N PHE A 170 -4.08 8.56 -4.82
CA PHE A 170 -3.06 8.68 -5.86
C PHE A 170 -3.47 9.65 -6.97
N MET A 171 -4.77 9.80 -7.24
CA MET A 171 -5.31 10.78 -8.19
C MET A 171 -4.82 12.21 -7.91
N ILE A 172 -4.71 12.61 -6.64
CA ILE A 172 -4.30 13.97 -6.27
C ILE A 172 -2.89 14.28 -6.74
N PHE A 173 -1.97 13.33 -6.59
CA PHE A 173 -0.58 13.50 -7.02
C PHE A 173 -0.48 13.64 -8.54
N TYR A 174 -1.20 12.77 -9.28
CA TYR A 174 -1.27 12.88 -10.74
C TYR A 174 -1.94 14.17 -11.20
N LEU A 175 -3.01 14.59 -10.53
CA LEU A 175 -3.70 15.82 -10.86
C LEU A 175 -2.80 17.04 -10.64
N ALA A 176 -2.07 17.09 -9.53
CA ALA A 176 -1.10 18.14 -9.24
C ALA A 176 0.01 18.20 -10.30
N ALA A 177 0.56 17.05 -10.68
CA ALA A 177 1.58 16.96 -11.72
C ALA A 177 1.06 17.41 -13.10
N LEU A 178 -0.15 16.97 -13.48
CA LEU A 178 -0.79 17.38 -14.73
C LEU A 178 -1.04 18.90 -14.79
N GLN A 179 -1.37 19.51 -13.66
CA GLN A 179 -1.63 20.96 -13.58
C GLN A 179 -0.35 21.81 -13.63
N GLN A 180 0.81 21.23 -13.36
CA GLN A 180 2.11 21.91 -13.46
C GLN A 180 2.70 21.86 -14.86
N MET A 181 2.12 21.05 -15.78
CA MET A 181 2.61 20.97 -17.15
C MET A 181 2.27 22.26 -17.92
N SER A 182 3.24 22.75 -18.68
CA SER A 182 3.04 23.93 -19.53
C SER A 182 1.96 23.68 -20.58
N PRO A 183 0.94 24.54 -20.71
CA PRO A 183 -0.07 24.45 -21.76
C PRO A 183 0.51 24.49 -23.19
N HIS A 184 1.64 25.16 -23.37
CA HIS A 184 2.32 25.30 -24.67
C HIS A 184 2.75 23.94 -25.26
N LEU A 185 3.00 22.92 -24.43
CA LEU A 185 3.30 21.58 -24.94
C LEU A 185 2.13 20.97 -25.69
N ALA A 186 0.91 21.14 -25.16
CA ALA A 186 -0.29 20.65 -25.81
C ALA A 186 -0.65 21.46 -27.07
N GLU A 187 -0.42 22.77 -27.04
CA GLU A 187 -0.62 23.67 -28.20
C GLU A 187 0.35 23.33 -29.34
N ALA A 188 1.64 23.16 -29.03
CA ALA A 188 2.65 22.78 -30.04
C ALA A 188 2.32 21.40 -30.65
N ALA A 189 1.95 20.43 -29.85
CA ALA A 189 1.54 19.11 -30.33
C ALA A 189 0.30 19.17 -31.24
N ALA A 190 -0.65 20.06 -30.93
CA ALA A 190 -1.83 20.28 -31.77
C ALA A 190 -1.47 20.90 -33.13
N ILE A 191 -0.53 21.86 -33.17
CA ILE A 191 -0.02 22.47 -34.41
C ILE A 191 0.68 21.41 -35.29
N GLU A 192 1.42 20.50 -34.70
CA GLU A 192 2.08 19.38 -35.36
C GLU A 192 1.13 18.25 -35.76
N GLY A 193 -0.17 18.36 -35.48
CA GLY A 193 -1.17 17.35 -35.81
C GLY A 193 -1.09 16.06 -34.95
N ALA A 194 -0.42 16.07 -33.82
CA ALA A 194 -0.31 14.93 -32.95
C ALA A 194 -1.67 14.53 -32.34
N SER A 195 -2.01 13.25 -32.38
CA SER A 195 -3.20 12.72 -31.73
C SER A 195 -3.09 12.83 -30.20
N ARG A 196 -4.24 12.94 -29.51
CA ARG A 196 -4.27 12.98 -28.03
C ARG A 196 -3.56 11.80 -27.38
N TRP A 197 -3.70 10.59 -27.94
CA TRP A 197 -3.03 9.40 -27.44
C TRP A 197 -1.52 9.45 -27.67
N TYR A 198 -1.07 9.93 -28.84
CA TYR A 198 0.35 10.12 -29.12
C TYR A 198 0.98 11.12 -28.14
N PHE A 199 0.32 12.28 -27.94
CA PHE A 199 0.74 13.30 -26.97
C PHE A 199 0.82 12.73 -25.55
N PHE A 200 -0.22 11.99 -25.12
CA PHE A 200 -0.24 11.35 -23.81
C PHE A 200 0.95 10.40 -23.65
N ARG A 201 1.15 9.49 -24.60
CA ARG A 201 2.19 8.46 -24.49
C ARG A 201 3.61 9.01 -24.61
N ARG A 202 3.83 10.04 -25.45
CA ARG A 202 5.16 10.56 -25.78
C ARG A 202 5.58 11.77 -24.98
N VAL A 203 4.64 12.53 -24.42
CA VAL A 203 4.91 13.76 -23.67
C VAL A 203 4.37 13.66 -22.25
N THR A 204 3.05 13.48 -22.08
CA THR A 204 2.42 13.53 -20.75
C THR A 204 2.92 12.42 -19.84
N PHE A 205 2.89 11.17 -20.29
CA PHE A 205 3.26 10.03 -19.45
C PHE A 205 4.75 10.04 -19.04
N PRO A 206 5.72 10.33 -19.92
CA PRO A 206 7.10 10.52 -19.52
C PRO A 206 7.32 11.64 -18.49
N LEU A 207 6.61 12.76 -18.63
CA LEU A 207 6.68 13.85 -17.65
C LEU A 207 6.03 13.49 -16.29
N LEU A 208 5.12 12.52 -16.27
CA LEU A 208 4.53 11.97 -15.04
C LEU A 208 5.40 10.91 -14.36
N MET A 209 6.49 10.45 -14.96
CA MET A 209 7.32 9.37 -14.40
C MET A 209 7.83 9.64 -12.99
N PRO A 210 8.32 10.85 -12.61
CA PRO A 210 8.69 11.14 -11.23
C PRO A 210 7.53 10.95 -10.25
N THR A 211 6.33 11.44 -10.62
CA THR A 211 5.11 11.26 -9.82
C THR A 211 4.71 9.79 -9.76
N THR A 212 4.83 9.06 -10.88
CA THR A 212 4.53 7.64 -10.93
C THR A 212 5.46 6.83 -10.03
N LEU A 213 6.75 7.16 -9.98
CA LEU A 213 7.69 6.54 -9.06
C LEU A 213 7.28 6.78 -7.59
N PHE A 214 6.96 8.03 -7.25
CA PHE A 214 6.49 8.37 -5.90
C PHE A 214 5.22 7.59 -5.52
N VAL A 215 4.23 7.55 -6.41
CA VAL A 215 2.98 6.82 -6.20
C VAL A 215 3.25 5.32 -6.09
N LEU A 216 4.12 4.76 -6.94
CA LEU A 216 4.47 3.34 -6.92
C LEU A 216 5.13 2.93 -5.59
N VAL A 217 6.07 3.74 -5.07
CA VAL A 217 6.70 3.49 -3.77
C VAL A 217 5.64 3.46 -2.66
N ASN A 218 4.75 4.45 -2.64
CA ASN A 218 3.66 4.49 -1.66
C ASN A 218 2.69 3.31 -1.81
N ALA A 219 2.32 2.94 -3.04
CA ALA A 219 1.43 1.82 -3.31
C ALA A 219 2.03 0.47 -2.84
N VAL A 220 3.33 0.26 -3.06
CA VAL A 220 4.04 -0.93 -2.55
C VAL A 220 4.04 -0.95 -1.02
N ILE A 221 4.40 0.14 -0.37
CA ILE A 221 4.36 0.23 1.10
C ILE A 221 2.96 -0.08 1.62
N ASN A 222 1.91 0.51 1.03
CA ASN A 222 0.53 0.29 1.45
C ASN A 222 0.07 -1.15 1.25
N ALA A 223 0.44 -1.80 0.15
CA ALA A 223 0.06 -3.19 -0.13
C ALA A 223 0.58 -4.19 0.91
N PHE A 224 1.69 -3.87 1.59
CA PHE A 224 2.25 -4.69 2.66
C PHE A 224 1.92 -4.22 4.07
N ARG A 225 1.47 -2.96 4.24
CA ARG A 225 1.24 -2.34 5.55
C ARG A 225 -0.24 -2.30 5.94
N LEU A 226 -1.17 -2.23 4.99
CA LEU A 226 -2.59 -2.09 5.30
C LEU A 226 -3.20 -3.44 5.68
N VAL A 227 -3.57 -3.58 6.96
CA VAL A 227 -4.16 -4.80 7.55
C VAL A 227 -5.58 -4.59 8.06
N ASP A 228 -6.01 -3.35 8.29
CA ASP A 228 -7.26 -3.02 8.97
C ASP A 228 -8.49 -3.65 8.33
N HIS A 229 -8.60 -3.61 6.99
CA HIS A 229 -9.72 -4.18 6.26
C HIS A 229 -9.74 -5.71 6.32
N ILE A 230 -8.58 -6.36 6.42
CA ILE A 230 -8.49 -7.81 6.60
C ILE A 230 -9.02 -8.20 7.98
N VAL A 231 -8.58 -7.49 9.02
CA VAL A 231 -9.03 -7.75 10.41
C VAL A 231 -10.54 -7.59 10.54
N VAL A 232 -11.13 -6.59 9.90
CA VAL A 232 -12.56 -6.30 9.98
C VAL A 232 -13.39 -7.24 9.11
N MET A 233 -12.98 -7.47 7.85
CA MET A 233 -13.84 -8.10 6.84
C MET A 233 -13.71 -9.62 6.81
N THR A 234 -12.52 -10.18 6.95
CA THR A 234 -12.28 -11.62 6.73
C THR A 234 -11.52 -12.30 7.85
N ARG A 235 -10.80 -11.55 8.67
CA ARG A 235 -9.91 -12.10 9.70
C ARG A 235 -8.95 -13.17 9.16
N GLY A 236 -8.39 -12.89 7.96
CA GLY A 236 -7.49 -13.82 7.27
C GLY A 236 -8.18 -14.98 6.53
N GLY A 237 -9.49 -15.21 6.78
CA GLY A 237 -10.24 -16.35 6.24
C GLY A 237 -10.77 -16.14 4.81
N PRO A 238 -11.44 -17.19 4.26
CA PRO A 238 -11.47 -18.56 4.76
C PRO A 238 -10.14 -19.29 4.57
N ASP A 239 -9.75 -20.15 5.49
CA ASP A 239 -8.54 -21.01 5.46
C ASP A 239 -7.27 -20.22 5.05
N ASN A 240 -7.00 -19.09 5.68
CA ASN A 240 -5.89 -18.18 5.41
C ASN A 240 -5.84 -17.60 3.97
N ALA A 241 -6.91 -17.73 3.17
CA ALA A 241 -6.94 -17.24 1.79
C ALA A 241 -6.78 -15.71 1.67
N THR A 242 -7.02 -14.97 2.74
CA THR A 242 -6.84 -13.51 2.80
C THR A 242 -5.82 -13.08 3.86
N ALA A 243 -5.13 -14.02 4.50
CA ALA A 243 -4.05 -13.69 5.41
C ALA A 243 -2.89 -13.07 4.60
N LEU A 244 -2.56 -11.81 4.89
CA LEU A 244 -1.38 -11.12 4.39
C LEU A 244 -0.28 -11.15 5.47
N LEU A 245 0.96 -10.85 5.08
CA LEU A 245 2.11 -10.95 6.00
C LEU A 245 1.93 -10.14 7.29
N LEU A 246 1.49 -8.89 7.22
CA LEU A 246 1.29 -8.08 8.41
C LEU A 246 0.16 -8.60 9.29
N TYR A 247 -0.90 -9.17 8.70
CA TYR A 247 -1.97 -9.83 9.45
C TYR A 247 -1.44 -11.07 10.16
N TYR A 248 -0.62 -11.88 9.50
CA TYR A 248 0.01 -13.06 10.11
C TYR A 248 0.96 -12.69 11.25
N ILE A 249 1.77 -11.64 11.08
CA ILE A 249 2.61 -11.09 12.16
C ILE A 249 1.75 -10.68 13.37
N TYR A 250 0.63 -10.03 13.12
CA TYR A 250 -0.31 -9.65 14.18
C TYR A 250 -0.87 -10.89 14.91
N GLU A 251 -1.28 -11.93 14.20
CA GLU A 251 -1.78 -13.15 14.82
C GLU A 251 -0.71 -13.84 15.67
N ILE A 252 0.49 -14.02 15.14
CA ILE A 252 1.59 -14.64 15.84
C ILE A 252 1.97 -13.85 17.09
N GLY A 253 2.21 -12.55 16.95
CA GLY A 253 2.70 -11.72 18.04
C GLY A 253 1.67 -11.44 19.14
N PHE A 254 0.39 -11.24 18.77
CA PHE A 254 -0.63 -10.76 19.72
C PHE A 254 -1.73 -11.76 20.04
N ARG A 255 -2.08 -12.67 19.12
CA ARG A 255 -3.10 -13.69 19.38
C ARG A 255 -2.52 -14.99 19.90
N PHE A 256 -1.39 -15.44 19.33
CA PHE A 256 -0.71 -16.67 19.73
C PHE A 256 0.39 -16.43 20.77
N TRP A 257 0.64 -15.18 21.15
CA TRP A 257 1.60 -14.80 22.17
C TRP A 257 3.01 -15.34 21.89
N ASP A 258 3.42 -15.31 20.62
CA ASP A 258 4.78 -15.65 20.19
C ASP A 258 5.50 -14.40 19.64
N PRO A 259 5.88 -13.43 20.50
CA PRO A 259 6.45 -12.17 20.05
C PRO A 259 7.84 -12.32 19.43
N MET A 260 8.61 -13.33 19.82
CA MET A 260 9.97 -13.51 19.30
C MET A 260 9.95 -14.08 17.87
N TYR A 261 9.07 -15.04 17.59
CA TYR A 261 8.81 -15.48 16.22
C TYR A 261 8.16 -14.38 15.39
N GLY A 262 7.21 -13.62 15.96
CA GLY A 262 6.64 -12.43 15.35
C GLY A 262 7.68 -11.35 15.00
N ALA A 263 8.74 -11.21 15.82
CA ALA A 263 9.87 -10.33 15.54
C ALA A 263 10.67 -10.80 14.32
N ALA A 264 10.93 -12.12 14.18
CA ALA A 264 11.58 -12.67 12.99
C ALA A 264 10.78 -12.44 11.71
N LEU A 265 9.45 -12.68 11.75
CA LEU A 265 8.52 -12.37 10.65
C LEU A 265 8.57 -10.88 10.28
N THR A 266 8.59 -9.99 11.28
CA THR A 266 8.68 -8.54 11.09
C THR A 266 9.98 -8.14 10.39
N MET A 267 11.12 -8.74 10.76
CA MET A 267 12.40 -8.49 10.11
C MET A 267 12.42 -8.94 8.65
N VAL A 268 11.80 -10.08 8.35
CA VAL A 268 11.65 -10.57 6.97
C VAL A 268 10.76 -9.62 6.15
N LEU A 269 9.64 -9.16 6.71
CA LEU A 269 8.80 -8.17 6.04
C LEU A 269 9.56 -6.86 5.77
N LEU A 270 10.32 -6.36 6.75
CA LEU A 270 11.15 -5.17 6.59
C LEU A 270 12.22 -5.35 5.50
N ALA A 271 12.87 -6.51 5.46
CA ALA A 271 13.84 -6.85 4.42
C ALA A 271 13.20 -6.90 3.02
N LEU A 272 12.02 -7.49 2.88
CA LEU A 272 11.25 -7.54 1.64
C LEU A 272 10.88 -6.13 1.15
N LEU A 273 10.38 -5.28 2.03
CA LEU A 273 10.07 -3.88 1.70
C LEU A 273 11.32 -3.08 1.34
N GLY A 274 12.41 -3.28 2.07
CA GLY A 274 13.70 -2.65 1.76
C GLY A 274 14.23 -3.06 0.39
N MET A 275 14.18 -4.35 0.06
CA MET A 275 14.56 -4.85 -1.27
C MET A 275 13.66 -4.30 -2.37
N ALA A 276 12.34 -4.25 -2.14
CA ALA A 276 11.41 -3.68 -3.10
C ALA A 276 11.69 -2.19 -3.35
N ALA A 277 11.94 -1.42 -2.29
CA ALA A 277 12.29 0.00 -2.39
C ALA A 277 13.61 0.20 -3.17
N LEU A 278 14.66 -0.55 -2.83
CA LEU A 278 15.94 -0.49 -3.54
C LEU A 278 15.79 -0.87 -5.01
N ALA A 279 15.01 -1.92 -5.32
CA ALA A 279 14.74 -2.31 -6.68
C ALA A 279 14.01 -1.20 -7.47
N GLN A 280 13.00 -0.57 -6.86
CA GLN A 280 12.27 0.55 -7.48
C GLN A 280 13.19 1.72 -7.79
N PHE A 281 14.03 2.15 -6.84
CA PHE A 281 14.99 3.21 -7.07
C PHE A 281 15.98 2.84 -8.19
N TRP A 282 16.55 1.62 -8.15
CA TRP A 282 17.54 1.20 -9.13
C TRP A 282 16.99 1.09 -10.56
N PHE A 283 15.74 0.60 -10.73
CA PHE A 283 15.13 0.41 -12.06
C PHE A 283 14.51 1.68 -12.62
N LEU A 284 13.88 2.53 -11.78
CA LEU A 284 13.12 3.66 -12.27
C LEU A 284 13.95 4.96 -12.31
N GLU A 285 14.89 5.16 -11.39
CA GLU A 285 15.72 6.37 -11.39
C GLU A 285 16.48 6.54 -12.72
N ARG A 286 16.91 5.42 -13.32
CA ARG A 286 17.57 5.44 -14.65
C ARG A 286 16.66 5.90 -15.80
N ARG A 287 15.35 5.91 -15.60
CA ARG A 287 14.34 6.28 -16.63
C ARG A 287 13.67 7.61 -16.33
N VAL A 288 13.90 8.20 -15.17
CA VAL A 288 13.35 9.49 -14.76
C VAL A 288 14.29 10.59 -15.18
N HIS A 289 13.83 11.46 -16.06
CA HIS A 289 14.54 12.69 -16.42
C HIS A 289 14.00 13.79 -15.51
N TYR A 290 14.81 14.23 -14.56
CA TYR A 290 14.53 15.43 -13.78
C TYR A 290 14.87 16.66 -14.67
N GLN A 291 13.86 17.47 -14.98
CA GLN A 291 14.07 18.80 -15.59
C GLN A 291 14.27 19.84 -14.50
#